data_7b63a5044f2d1257e59e897ff9d1b3f4
#
_entry.id   7b63a5044f2d1257e59e897ff9d1b3f4
#
_cell.length_a   1.000
_cell.length_b   1.000
_cell.length_c   1.000
_cell.angle_alpha   90.00
_cell.angle_beta   90.00
_cell.angle_gamma   90.00
#
_symmetry.space_group_name_H-M   'P 1'
#
loop_
_entity.id
_entity.type
_entity.pdbx_description
1 polymer ?
#
loop_
_entity_poly.entity_id
_entity_poly.type
_entity_poly.pdbx_seq_one_letter_code
_entity_poly.pdbx_strand_id
1 'polypeptide(L)'
;MKILALYLPQYHSFPENDKWWGEGYTEWTAVKRGRPLFKGHHQPSVPLDGYYDLVKEGEETWKRQAELAKKYGVYGFAVYQYWFKGRMLMQRPLEILLEHPEIDIKYCITWANETWTRTWYGLEEEVLMKQEYGSETDWEKHFLYCLKFFKDMRYIKVDNKPLFNIYRTFDIERLEDMIAYFNRRAKEEGFDGIYFVGGNTAGQNETRRHLLDAFYDFEPGRTLKHNFSRLYKYRYEAATAARHIFNMISPRKILERRIPIRWIVDNIASRDYEENEFPGLIAEWDNTPRRDYKGLVYTGASPEIFGKALRALKAKVDGRKNDFVYINAWNEWGEGAMLEPTFEKRYSYLEEIKKVNG
;
A
#
# COMPACT_ATOMS: atom_id res chain seq x y z
N MET A 1 15.41 -9.30 8.71
CA MET A 1 14.38 -8.29 8.40
C MET A 1 13.31 -8.93 7.53
N LYS A 2 12.04 -8.80 7.90
CA LYS A 2 10.88 -9.32 7.17
C LYS A 2 10.22 -8.22 6.36
N ILE A 3 10.32 -8.28 5.04
CA ILE A 3 9.71 -7.29 4.15
C ILE A 3 8.28 -7.68 3.82
N LEU A 4 7.32 -6.82 4.16
CA LEU A 4 5.91 -6.92 3.78
C LEU A 4 5.62 -5.88 2.70
N ALA A 5 5.33 -6.34 1.48
CA ALA A 5 4.92 -5.45 0.41
C ALA A 5 3.39 -5.28 0.41
N LEU A 6 2.91 -4.04 0.45
CA LEU A 6 1.49 -3.74 0.30
C LEU A 6 1.04 -4.20 -1.08
N TYR A 7 -0.16 -4.79 -1.17
CA TYR A 7 -0.64 -5.44 -2.39
C TYR A 7 -2.03 -4.95 -2.76
N LEU A 8 -2.15 -4.37 -3.97
CA LEU A 8 -3.40 -3.89 -4.53
C LEU A 8 -4.11 -4.99 -5.34
N PRO A 9 -5.34 -5.41 -4.99
CA PRO A 9 -6.08 -6.42 -5.74
C PRO A 9 -6.88 -5.89 -6.93
N GLN A 10 -6.76 -4.62 -7.33
CA GLN A 10 -7.62 -3.92 -8.30
C GLN A 10 -7.26 -4.16 -9.77
N TYR A 11 -6.76 -5.36 -10.11
CA TYR A 11 -6.39 -5.73 -11.49
C TYR A 11 -7.36 -6.71 -12.12
N HIS A 12 -8.65 -6.48 -11.92
CA HIS A 12 -9.77 -7.18 -12.56
C HIS A 12 -10.99 -6.26 -12.61
N SER A 13 -11.91 -6.49 -13.53
CA SER A 13 -13.18 -5.76 -13.57
C SER A 13 -14.13 -6.25 -12.48
N PHE A 14 -14.94 -5.34 -11.94
CA PHE A 14 -16.02 -5.64 -11.02
C PHE A 14 -17.17 -4.62 -11.19
N PRO A 15 -18.42 -5.00 -10.85
CA PRO A 15 -19.61 -4.23 -11.24
C PRO A 15 -19.61 -2.77 -10.78
N GLU A 16 -19.10 -2.50 -9.57
CA GLU A 16 -19.03 -1.15 -9.04
C GLU A 16 -18.04 -0.28 -9.83
N ASN A 17 -16.91 -0.84 -10.18
CA ASN A 17 -15.88 -0.16 -10.97
C ASN A 17 -16.40 0.18 -12.38
N ASP A 18 -17.09 -0.78 -12.99
CA ASP A 18 -17.72 -0.59 -14.31
C ASP A 18 -18.75 0.54 -14.27
N LYS A 19 -19.56 0.61 -13.20
CA LYS A 19 -20.54 1.69 -12.99
C LYS A 19 -19.88 3.06 -12.81
N TRP A 20 -18.74 3.11 -12.11
CA TRP A 20 -18.06 4.38 -11.77
C TRP A 20 -17.19 4.91 -12.91
N TRP A 21 -16.55 4.02 -13.66
CA TRP A 21 -15.47 4.38 -14.60
C TRP A 21 -15.69 3.87 -16.03
N GLY A 22 -16.74 3.08 -16.27
CA GLY A 22 -17.05 2.46 -17.54
C GLY A 22 -16.72 0.95 -17.57
N GLU A 23 -17.42 0.24 -18.44
CA GLU A 23 -17.33 -1.21 -18.58
C GLU A 23 -15.88 -1.69 -18.81
N GLY A 24 -15.48 -2.73 -18.07
CA GLY A 24 -14.15 -3.34 -18.15
C GLY A 24 -13.02 -2.51 -17.54
N TYR A 25 -13.35 -1.45 -16.77
CA TYR A 25 -12.32 -0.62 -16.15
C TYR A 25 -11.53 -1.43 -15.10
N THR A 26 -10.21 -1.33 -15.19
CA THR A 26 -9.27 -1.81 -14.18
C THR A 26 -8.18 -0.76 -13.96
N GLU A 27 -7.33 -0.94 -12.97
CA GLU A 27 -6.18 -0.04 -12.74
C GLU A 27 -5.28 0.07 -13.98
N TRP A 28 -5.19 -1.00 -14.79
CA TRP A 28 -4.46 -0.98 -16.06
C TRP A 28 -4.98 0.07 -17.05
N THR A 29 -6.26 0.43 -16.97
CA THR A 29 -6.85 1.47 -17.83
C THR A 29 -6.19 2.83 -17.56
N ALA A 30 -5.97 3.16 -16.29
CA ALA A 30 -5.24 4.37 -15.92
C ALA A 30 -3.76 4.29 -16.31
N VAL A 31 -3.09 3.18 -16.00
CA VAL A 31 -1.66 2.96 -16.30
C VAL A 31 -1.37 3.14 -17.79
N LYS A 32 -2.17 2.50 -18.67
CA LYS A 32 -1.99 2.59 -20.13
C LYS A 32 -2.19 4.00 -20.71
N ARG A 33 -2.90 4.89 -20.00
CA ARG A 33 -3.10 6.30 -20.40
C ARG A 33 -1.93 7.20 -20.02
N GLY A 34 -0.99 6.71 -19.21
CA GLY A 34 0.19 7.45 -18.81
C GLY A 34 0.94 7.99 -20.03
N ARG A 35 1.47 9.22 -19.91
CA ARG A 35 2.26 9.86 -20.96
C ARG A 35 3.43 10.64 -20.38
N PRO A 36 4.54 10.81 -21.11
CA PRO A 36 5.64 11.65 -20.67
C PRO A 36 5.21 13.12 -20.54
N LEU A 37 5.48 13.74 -19.39
CA LEU A 37 5.13 15.15 -19.09
C LEU A 37 6.37 16.07 -19.04
N PHE A 38 7.58 15.51 -19.05
CA PHE A 38 8.84 16.23 -19.09
C PHE A 38 9.96 15.35 -19.65
N LYS A 39 11.10 15.97 -20.01
CA LYS A 39 12.24 15.23 -20.54
C LYS A 39 12.78 14.22 -19.52
N GLY A 40 12.88 12.96 -19.89
CA GLY A 40 13.29 11.87 -19.02
C GLY A 40 12.19 11.32 -18.11
N HIS A 41 10.92 11.70 -18.34
CA HIS A 41 9.78 11.09 -17.69
C HIS A 41 9.32 9.87 -18.49
N HIS A 42 9.32 8.69 -17.86
CA HIS A 42 9.01 7.42 -18.50
C HIS A 42 7.59 7.00 -18.13
N GLN A 43 6.65 7.18 -19.04
CA GLN A 43 5.27 6.73 -18.95
C GLN A 43 4.75 6.37 -20.35
N PRO A 44 3.86 5.38 -20.47
CA PRO A 44 3.36 4.49 -19.43
C PRO A 44 4.42 3.50 -18.93
N SER A 45 4.37 3.17 -17.64
CA SER A 45 5.14 2.05 -17.10
C SER A 45 4.54 0.74 -17.60
N VAL A 46 5.37 -0.16 -18.15
CA VAL A 46 4.92 -1.42 -18.74
C VAL A 46 5.40 -2.59 -17.88
N PRO A 47 4.46 -3.45 -17.39
CA PRO A 47 4.84 -4.66 -16.65
C PRO A 47 5.70 -5.60 -17.51
N LEU A 48 6.77 -6.14 -16.93
CA LEU A 48 7.65 -7.07 -17.63
C LEU A 48 6.92 -8.36 -18.03
N ASP A 49 6.00 -8.81 -17.18
CA ASP A 49 5.22 -10.04 -17.37
C ASP A 49 3.83 -9.78 -18.02
N GLY A 50 3.62 -8.56 -18.54
CA GLY A 50 2.36 -8.17 -19.16
C GLY A 50 1.28 -7.70 -18.18
N TYR A 51 0.16 -7.26 -18.74
CA TYR A 51 -1.01 -6.79 -18.01
C TYR A 51 -1.88 -8.01 -17.62
N TYR A 52 -1.89 -8.38 -16.36
CA TYR A 52 -2.63 -9.55 -15.85
C TYR A 52 -4.03 -9.20 -15.35
N ASP A 53 -4.89 -10.21 -15.24
CA ASP A 53 -6.20 -10.13 -14.58
C ASP A 53 -6.20 -11.06 -13.34
N LEU A 54 -6.30 -10.49 -12.14
CA LEU A 54 -6.20 -11.22 -10.87
C LEU A 54 -7.38 -12.17 -10.59
N VAL A 55 -8.37 -12.23 -11.47
CA VAL A 55 -9.49 -13.18 -11.37
C VAL A 55 -9.43 -14.21 -12.48
N LYS A 56 -9.20 -13.78 -13.72
CA LYS A 56 -9.14 -14.69 -14.87
C LYS A 56 -7.88 -15.56 -14.87
N GLU A 57 -6.76 -14.97 -14.49
CA GLU A 57 -5.41 -15.57 -14.43
C GLU A 57 -4.89 -15.58 -12.98
N GLY A 58 -5.83 -15.62 -12.00
CA GLY A 58 -5.49 -15.36 -10.61
C GLY A 58 -4.49 -16.35 -10.04
N GLU A 59 -4.68 -17.64 -10.28
CA GLU A 59 -3.78 -18.70 -9.79
C GLU A 59 -2.36 -18.53 -10.36
N GLU A 60 -2.24 -18.42 -11.68
CA GLU A 60 -0.93 -18.29 -12.36
C GLU A 60 -0.24 -16.99 -11.96
N THR A 61 -1.00 -15.91 -11.80
CA THR A 61 -0.46 -14.63 -11.37
C THR A 61 0.08 -14.71 -9.94
N TRP A 62 -0.69 -15.28 -9.01
CA TRP A 62 -0.24 -15.48 -7.64
C TRP A 62 0.99 -16.38 -7.55
N LYS A 63 1.05 -17.49 -8.30
CA LYS A 63 2.22 -18.38 -8.35
C LYS A 63 3.47 -17.63 -8.80
N ARG A 64 3.38 -16.94 -9.92
CA ARG A 64 4.50 -16.17 -10.48
C ARG A 64 4.98 -15.08 -9.52
N GLN A 65 4.06 -14.31 -8.93
CA GLN A 65 4.41 -13.23 -8.00
C GLN A 65 4.99 -13.78 -6.68
N ALA A 66 4.47 -14.88 -6.16
CA ALA A 66 4.97 -15.56 -4.99
C ALA A 66 6.40 -16.09 -5.19
N GLU A 67 6.66 -16.76 -6.32
CA GLU A 67 8.00 -17.23 -6.68
C GLU A 67 8.99 -16.07 -6.80
N LEU A 68 8.56 -14.99 -7.44
CA LEU A 68 9.38 -13.79 -7.60
C LEU A 68 9.68 -13.13 -6.25
N ALA A 69 8.68 -12.92 -5.41
CA ALA A 69 8.84 -12.38 -4.07
C ALA A 69 9.82 -13.20 -3.23
N LYS A 70 9.63 -14.51 -3.20
CA LYS A 70 10.51 -15.45 -2.47
C LYS A 70 11.94 -15.44 -3.00
N LYS A 71 12.13 -15.46 -4.33
CA LYS A 71 13.45 -15.43 -5.00
C LYS A 71 14.28 -14.21 -4.59
N TYR A 72 13.63 -13.08 -4.35
CA TYR A 72 14.30 -11.82 -4.02
C TYR A 72 14.23 -11.42 -2.54
N GLY A 73 13.67 -12.28 -1.67
CA GLY A 73 13.68 -12.07 -0.23
C GLY A 73 12.59 -11.13 0.31
N VAL A 74 11.49 -10.96 -0.45
CA VAL A 74 10.25 -10.39 0.08
C VAL A 74 9.56 -11.46 0.92
N TYR A 75 9.30 -11.16 2.19
CA TYR A 75 8.76 -12.13 3.15
C TYR A 75 7.29 -12.47 2.88
N GLY A 76 6.51 -11.48 2.46
CA GLY A 76 5.09 -11.68 2.19
C GLY A 76 4.37 -10.44 1.72
N PHE A 77 3.07 -10.59 1.49
CA PHE A 77 2.19 -9.52 1.03
C PHE A 77 1.23 -9.07 2.13
N ALA A 78 1.06 -7.75 2.27
CA ALA A 78 0.01 -7.13 3.07
C ALA A 78 -1.12 -6.72 2.12
N VAL A 79 -2.09 -7.61 1.93
CA VAL A 79 -3.11 -7.51 0.87
C VAL A 79 -4.24 -6.61 1.31
N TYR A 80 -4.58 -5.61 0.51
CA TYR A 80 -5.70 -4.72 0.80
C TYR A 80 -7.03 -5.47 0.77
N GLN A 81 -7.83 -5.24 1.82
CA GLN A 81 -9.21 -5.69 1.96
C GLN A 81 -10.12 -4.47 2.01
N TYR A 82 -11.18 -4.50 1.23
CA TYR A 82 -12.17 -3.43 1.16
C TYR A 82 -13.51 -3.90 1.74
N TRP A 83 -13.66 -3.73 3.04
CA TRP A 83 -14.86 -4.08 3.80
C TRP A 83 -15.62 -2.82 4.21
N PHE A 84 -16.87 -2.69 3.76
CA PHE A 84 -17.77 -1.57 3.99
C PHE A 84 -19.05 -2.07 4.68
N LYS A 85 -19.02 -2.26 6.01
CA LYS A 85 -20.19 -2.67 6.80
C LYS A 85 -20.98 -3.87 6.19
N GLY A 86 -20.27 -4.96 5.93
CA GLY A 86 -20.85 -6.19 5.36
C GLY A 86 -20.87 -6.24 3.83
N ARG A 87 -20.52 -5.19 3.13
CA ARG A 87 -20.27 -5.19 1.68
C ARG A 87 -18.77 -5.24 1.42
N MET A 88 -18.35 -6.14 0.56
CA MET A 88 -16.95 -6.24 0.14
C MET A 88 -16.78 -5.87 -1.33
N LEU A 89 -15.62 -5.31 -1.63
CA LEU A 89 -15.16 -5.09 -2.99
C LEU A 89 -13.83 -5.80 -3.18
N MET A 90 -13.61 -6.31 -4.40
CA MET A 90 -12.33 -6.90 -4.82
C MET A 90 -11.83 -8.06 -3.93
N GLN A 91 -12.72 -8.80 -3.31
CA GLN A 91 -12.36 -9.92 -2.43
C GLN A 91 -11.80 -11.13 -3.20
N ARG A 92 -12.19 -11.29 -4.46
CA ARG A 92 -11.92 -12.51 -5.23
C ARG A 92 -10.43 -12.84 -5.38
N PRO A 93 -9.51 -11.90 -5.65
CA PRO A 93 -8.08 -12.22 -5.70
C PRO A 93 -7.53 -12.85 -4.42
N LEU A 94 -7.91 -12.35 -3.24
CA LEU A 94 -7.46 -12.92 -1.98
C LEU A 94 -8.09 -14.29 -1.71
N GLU A 95 -9.35 -14.51 -2.13
CA GLU A 95 -10.02 -15.81 -2.04
C GLU A 95 -9.34 -16.84 -2.94
N ILE A 96 -8.92 -16.47 -4.15
CA ILE A 96 -8.13 -17.35 -5.04
C ILE A 96 -6.82 -17.77 -4.35
N LEU A 97 -6.11 -16.85 -3.72
CA LEU A 97 -4.90 -17.21 -2.96
C LEU A 97 -5.21 -18.25 -1.85
N LEU A 98 -6.34 -18.08 -1.15
CA LEU A 98 -6.76 -19.03 -0.12
C LEU A 98 -7.10 -20.41 -0.69
N GLU A 99 -7.76 -20.47 -1.86
CA GLU A 99 -8.16 -21.70 -2.56
C GLU A 99 -6.95 -22.50 -3.07
N HIS A 100 -5.78 -21.88 -3.22
CA HIS A 100 -4.54 -22.47 -3.73
C HIS A 100 -3.44 -22.52 -2.65
N PRO A 101 -3.54 -23.43 -1.66
CA PRO A 101 -2.60 -23.53 -0.54
C PRO A 101 -1.17 -23.90 -0.95
N GLU A 102 -0.98 -24.45 -2.14
CA GLU A 102 0.32 -24.77 -2.72
C GLU A 102 1.15 -23.53 -3.09
N ILE A 103 0.53 -22.34 -3.22
CA ILE A 103 1.22 -21.08 -3.50
C ILE A 103 1.96 -20.65 -2.23
N ASP A 104 3.28 -20.84 -2.24
CA ASP A 104 4.14 -20.62 -1.07
C ASP A 104 4.52 -19.15 -0.89
N ILE A 105 3.59 -18.37 -0.31
CA ILE A 105 3.80 -16.98 0.08
C ILE A 105 3.15 -16.69 1.43
N LYS A 106 3.84 -15.98 2.31
CA LYS A 106 3.22 -15.44 3.52
C LYS A 106 2.37 -14.21 3.17
N TYR A 107 1.27 -14.02 3.89
CA TYR A 107 0.42 -12.85 3.69
C TYR A 107 -0.34 -12.47 4.96
N CYS A 108 -0.79 -11.23 4.98
CA CYS A 108 -1.73 -10.71 5.97
C CYS A 108 -2.74 -9.77 5.30
N ILE A 109 -3.83 -9.49 5.98
CA ILE A 109 -4.86 -8.55 5.54
C ILE A 109 -4.49 -7.14 6.00
N THR A 110 -4.69 -6.17 5.10
CA THR A 110 -4.69 -4.74 5.38
C THR A 110 -6.07 -4.17 5.08
N TRP A 111 -6.87 -3.93 6.11
CA TRP A 111 -8.18 -3.30 5.93
C TRP A 111 -8.01 -1.84 5.51
N ALA A 112 -8.26 -1.57 4.21
CA ALA A 112 -8.22 -0.23 3.61
C ALA A 112 -9.56 0.47 3.90
N ASN A 113 -9.73 0.91 5.13
CA ASN A 113 -10.97 1.42 5.71
C ASN A 113 -11.18 2.91 5.46
N GLU A 114 -11.10 3.34 4.20
CA GLU A 114 -11.38 4.71 3.79
C GLU A 114 -12.69 4.82 3.01
N THR A 115 -13.37 5.96 3.13
CA THR A 115 -14.47 6.33 2.23
C THR A 115 -13.91 6.54 0.82
N TRP A 116 -14.48 5.88 -0.17
CA TRP A 116 -14.08 6.06 -1.56
C TRP A 116 -14.76 7.27 -2.18
N THR A 117 -13.95 8.08 -2.86
CA THR A 117 -14.39 9.28 -3.57
C THR A 117 -13.75 9.34 -4.95
N ARG A 118 -14.36 10.09 -5.88
CA ARG A 118 -13.78 10.34 -7.21
C ARG A 118 -12.51 11.21 -7.19
N THR A 119 -12.19 11.84 -6.08
CA THR A 119 -11.00 12.70 -5.94
C THR A 119 -9.68 11.98 -6.17
N TRP A 120 -9.63 10.65 -5.98
CA TRP A 120 -8.43 9.85 -6.26
C TRP A 120 -7.97 9.95 -7.71
N TYR A 121 -8.91 10.17 -8.61
CA TYR A 121 -8.67 10.39 -10.06
C TYR A 121 -8.70 11.88 -10.44
N GLY A 122 -8.70 12.79 -9.47
CA GLY A 122 -8.67 14.24 -9.71
C GLY A 122 -10.01 14.82 -10.18
N LEU A 123 -11.11 14.10 -10.00
CA LEU A 123 -12.47 14.51 -10.30
C LEU A 123 -13.16 15.13 -9.07
N GLU A 124 -14.43 15.55 -9.20
CA GLU A 124 -15.20 16.18 -8.12
C GLU A 124 -15.38 15.29 -6.87
N GLU A 125 -15.69 15.89 -5.72
CA GLU A 125 -15.90 15.21 -4.43
C GLU A 125 -17.25 14.45 -4.43
N GLU A 126 -17.36 13.41 -5.24
CA GLU A 126 -18.47 12.48 -5.20
C GLU A 126 -18.09 11.27 -4.36
N VAL A 127 -18.87 10.95 -3.34
CA VAL A 127 -18.70 9.74 -2.52
C VAL A 127 -19.19 8.54 -3.31
N LEU A 128 -18.28 7.63 -3.64
CA LEU A 128 -18.58 6.39 -4.35
C LEU A 128 -19.01 5.28 -3.40
N MET A 129 -18.31 5.14 -2.27
CA MET A 129 -18.62 4.17 -1.22
C MET A 129 -18.25 4.74 0.14
N LYS A 130 -19.24 4.95 1.00
CA LYS A 130 -19.02 5.46 2.35
C LYS A 130 -18.52 4.35 3.27
N GLN A 131 -17.44 4.62 4.01
CA GLN A 131 -16.97 3.74 5.06
C GLN A 131 -17.80 3.94 6.33
N GLU A 132 -18.29 2.86 6.90
CA GLU A 132 -18.99 2.81 8.19
C GLU A 132 -18.46 1.60 8.98
N TYR A 133 -18.39 1.75 10.30
CA TYR A 133 -17.73 0.75 11.16
C TYR A 133 -18.70 -0.14 11.91
N GLY A 134 -20.00 0.13 11.82
CA GLY A 134 -21.09 -0.72 12.30
C GLY A 134 -21.10 -0.99 13.79
N SER A 135 -21.61 -2.16 14.14
CA SER A 135 -21.80 -2.68 15.50
C SER A 135 -21.29 -4.11 15.62
N GLU A 136 -21.46 -4.76 16.76
CA GLU A 136 -21.03 -6.14 16.98
C GLU A 136 -21.55 -7.13 15.90
N THR A 137 -22.77 -6.95 15.39
CA THR A 137 -23.31 -7.79 14.30
C THR A 137 -22.50 -7.62 13.02
N ASP A 138 -22.02 -6.41 12.74
CA ASP A 138 -21.21 -6.14 11.55
C ASP A 138 -19.76 -6.62 11.77
N TRP A 139 -19.23 -6.47 12.99
CA TRP A 139 -17.90 -6.96 13.37
C TRP A 139 -17.84 -8.48 13.32
N GLU A 140 -18.93 -9.19 13.74
CA GLU A 140 -18.99 -10.64 13.61
C GLU A 140 -18.88 -11.10 12.16
N LYS A 141 -19.61 -10.47 11.24
CA LYS A 141 -19.52 -10.78 9.81
C LYS A 141 -18.11 -10.55 9.27
N HIS A 142 -17.48 -9.45 9.66
CA HIS A 142 -16.12 -9.13 9.25
C HIS A 142 -15.12 -10.13 9.83
N PHE A 143 -15.24 -10.44 11.12
CA PHE A 143 -14.40 -11.43 11.79
C PHE A 143 -14.54 -12.81 11.12
N LEU A 144 -15.74 -13.31 10.90
CA LEU A 144 -15.99 -14.62 10.27
C LEU A 144 -15.43 -14.68 8.84
N TYR A 145 -15.47 -13.57 8.12
CA TYR A 145 -14.82 -13.52 6.81
C TYR A 145 -13.29 -13.62 6.95
N CYS A 146 -12.69 -12.85 7.84
CA CYS A 146 -11.25 -12.85 8.07
C CYS A 146 -10.75 -14.19 8.66
N LEU A 147 -11.56 -14.85 9.46
CA LEU A 147 -11.22 -16.10 10.13
C LEU A 147 -10.77 -17.20 9.17
N LYS A 148 -11.33 -17.26 7.96
CA LYS A 148 -10.95 -18.22 6.91
C LYS A 148 -9.46 -18.08 6.58
N PHE A 149 -8.98 -16.84 6.48
CA PHE A 149 -7.58 -16.51 6.21
C PHE A 149 -6.71 -16.71 7.44
N PHE A 150 -7.18 -16.31 8.63
CA PHE A 150 -6.44 -16.49 9.89
C PHE A 150 -6.08 -17.96 10.14
N LYS A 151 -6.94 -18.90 9.71
CA LYS A 151 -6.71 -20.35 9.81
C LYS A 151 -5.72 -20.89 8.77
N ASP A 152 -5.42 -20.15 7.71
CA ASP A 152 -4.42 -20.54 6.72
C ASP A 152 -3.01 -20.60 7.37
N MET A 153 -2.26 -21.65 7.07
CA MET A 153 -0.88 -21.84 7.59
C MET A 153 0.11 -20.78 7.04
N ARG A 154 -0.20 -20.17 5.91
CA ARG A 154 0.61 -19.10 5.30
C ARG A 154 0.33 -17.74 5.91
N TYR A 155 -0.82 -17.58 6.58
CA TYR A 155 -1.19 -16.30 7.19
C TYR A 155 -0.18 -15.91 8.28
N ILE A 156 0.27 -14.65 8.24
CA ILE A 156 1.28 -14.15 9.19
C ILE A 156 0.67 -14.05 10.57
N LYS A 157 1.34 -14.67 11.55
CA LYS A 157 0.97 -14.64 12.96
C LYS A 157 2.17 -14.19 13.79
N VAL A 158 1.91 -13.45 14.84
CA VAL A 158 2.88 -13.07 15.88
C VAL A 158 2.37 -13.65 17.20
N ASP A 159 3.15 -14.55 17.83
CA ASP A 159 2.76 -15.21 19.08
C ASP A 159 1.33 -15.80 19.02
N ASN A 160 1.03 -16.61 18.02
CA ASN A 160 -0.29 -17.21 17.76
C ASN A 160 -1.44 -16.19 17.55
N LYS A 161 -1.14 -14.91 17.34
CA LYS A 161 -2.11 -13.87 16.99
C LYS A 161 -2.02 -13.57 15.49
N PRO A 162 -3.08 -13.76 14.69
CA PRO A 162 -3.11 -13.30 13.30
C PRO A 162 -2.83 -11.81 13.18
N LEU A 163 -1.90 -11.41 12.30
CA LEU A 163 -1.54 -10.02 12.07
C LEU A 163 -2.63 -9.36 11.19
N PHE A 164 -3.27 -8.32 11.72
CA PHE A 164 -4.33 -7.60 11.03
C PHE A 164 -4.03 -6.11 11.00
N ASN A 165 -3.78 -5.59 9.79
CA ASN A 165 -3.51 -4.17 9.60
C ASN A 165 -4.82 -3.39 9.45
N ILE A 166 -4.90 -2.22 10.11
CA ILE A 166 -5.98 -1.24 9.93
C ILE A 166 -5.35 0.04 9.40
N TYR A 167 -5.73 0.45 8.20
CA TYR A 167 -5.12 1.60 7.52
C TYR A 167 -5.38 2.93 8.26
N ARG A 168 -6.60 3.15 8.76
CA ARG A 168 -7.00 4.38 9.48
C ARG A 168 -7.74 4.07 10.77
N THR A 169 -7.01 3.79 11.82
CA THR A 169 -7.58 3.47 13.14
C THR A 169 -8.31 4.66 13.75
N PHE A 170 -7.80 5.88 13.54
CA PHE A 170 -8.37 7.12 14.07
C PHE A 170 -9.84 7.31 13.65
N ASP A 171 -10.22 6.88 12.45
CA ASP A 171 -11.59 7.06 11.92
C ASP A 171 -12.61 6.10 12.56
N ILE A 172 -12.17 5.11 13.34
CA ILE A 172 -13.06 4.14 14.01
C ILE A 172 -13.44 4.66 15.39
N GLU A 173 -14.66 5.18 15.51
CA GLU A 173 -15.15 5.75 16.80
C GLU A 173 -15.08 4.74 17.93
N ARG A 174 -15.59 3.52 17.71
CA ARG A 174 -15.65 2.42 18.69
C ARG A 174 -14.48 1.45 18.54
N LEU A 175 -13.25 1.96 18.38
CA LEU A 175 -12.07 1.13 18.14
C LEU A 175 -11.82 0.14 19.29
N GLU A 176 -11.93 0.58 20.53
CA GLU A 176 -11.71 -0.25 21.71
C GLU A 176 -12.68 -1.43 21.77
N ASP A 177 -13.98 -1.16 21.58
CA ASP A 177 -15.01 -2.19 21.59
C ASP A 177 -14.79 -3.21 20.45
N MET A 178 -14.45 -2.72 19.25
CA MET A 178 -14.18 -3.57 18.10
C MET A 178 -12.96 -4.48 18.32
N ILE A 179 -11.87 -3.93 18.86
CA ILE A 179 -10.65 -4.70 19.19
C ILE A 179 -10.98 -5.75 20.26
N ALA A 180 -11.70 -5.37 21.32
CA ALA A 180 -12.11 -6.31 22.36
C ALA A 180 -12.97 -7.44 21.81
N TYR A 181 -13.90 -7.11 20.90
CA TYR A 181 -14.75 -8.09 20.21
C TYR A 181 -13.93 -9.09 19.39
N PHE A 182 -13.06 -8.62 18.52
CA PHE A 182 -12.22 -9.45 17.68
C PHE A 182 -11.28 -10.34 18.50
N ASN A 183 -10.69 -9.80 19.58
CA ASN A 183 -9.82 -10.56 20.47
C ASN A 183 -10.58 -11.69 21.20
N ARG A 184 -11.81 -11.43 21.66
CA ARG A 184 -12.65 -12.45 22.27
C ARG A 184 -12.96 -13.56 21.27
N ARG A 185 -13.42 -13.21 20.07
CA ARG A 185 -13.75 -14.16 19.01
C ARG A 185 -12.53 -14.98 18.57
N ALA A 186 -11.37 -14.34 18.45
CA ALA A 186 -10.13 -15.03 18.09
C ALA A 186 -9.73 -16.09 19.15
N LYS A 187 -9.91 -15.78 20.43
CA LYS A 187 -9.65 -16.73 21.52
C LYS A 187 -10.60 -17.92 21.49
N GLU A 188 -11.87 -17.71 21.18
CA GLU A 188 -12.85 -18.79 21.00
C GLU A 188 -12.47 -19.75 19.86
N GLU A 189 -11.71 -19.24 18.87
CA GLU A 189 -11.21 -19.99 17.70
C GLU A 189 -9.79 -20.59 17.87
N GLY A 190 -9.21 -20.46 19.10
CA GLY A 190 -7.91 -21.07 19.47
C GLY A 190 -6.68 -20.20 19.19
N PHE A 191 -6.86 -18.92 18.89
CA PHE A 191 -5.78 -17.94 18.84
C PHE A 191 -5.58 -17.24 20.18
N ASP A 192 -4.44 -16.56 20.38
CA ASP A 192 -4.20 -15.77 21.62
C ASP A 192 -4.75 -14.33 21.50
N GLY A 193 -5.56 -14.07 20.50
CA GLY A 193 -6.12 -12.78 20.12
C GLY A 193 -5.75 -12.43 18.68
N ILE A 194 -5.86 -11.16 18.32
CA ILE A 194 -5.41 -10.60 17.03
C ILE A 194 -4.21 -9.69 17.30
N TYR A 195 -3.20 -9.73 16.45
CA TYR A 195 -2.09 -8.77 16.46
C TYR A 195 -2.48 -7.56 15.60
N PHE A 196 -3.02 -6.53 16.24
CA PHE A 196 -3.49 -5.34 15.54
C PHE A 196 -2.35 -4.37 15.23
N VAL A 197 -2.24 -3.99 13.95
CA VAL A 197 -1.25 -3.03 13.47
C VAL A 197 -1.95 -1.82 12.87
N GLY A 198 -1.79 -0.65 13.47
CA GLY A 198 -2.36 0.60 12.96
C GLY A 198 -1.48 1.27 11.91
N GLY A 199 -2.08 1.86 10.87
CA GLY A 199 -1.38 2.64 9.87
C GLY A 199 -1.07 4.07 10.34
N ASN A 200 0.21 4.45 10.38
CA ASN A 200 0.64 5.85 10.43
C ASN A 200 0.56 6.44 9.01
N THR A 201 -0.58 6.98 8.65
CA THR A 201 -0.88 7.48 7.29
C THR A 201 -0.73 9.00 7.18
N ALA A 202 -1.15 9.59 6.05
CA ALA A 202 -1.30 11.04 5.91
C ALA A 202 -2.50 11.61 6.68
N GLY A 203 -3.34 10.76 7.30
CA GLY A 203 -4.48 11.15 8.12
C GLY A 203 -4.09 11.72 9.48
N GLN A 204 -5.03 11.72 10.41
CA GLN A 204 -4.77 12.11 11.79
C GLN A 204 -3.96 11.01 12.51
N ASN A 205 -3.12 11.41 13.45
CA ASN A 205 -2.41 10.46 14.28
C ASN A 205 -3.38 9.78 15.26
N GLU A 206 -3.24 8.46 15.42
CA GLU A 206 -3.99 7.72 16.44
C GLU A 206 -3.53 8.12 17.85
N THR A 207 -4.46 8.56 18.67
CA THR A 207 -4.20 8.93 20.06
C THR A 207 -4.38 7.77 21.03
N ARG A 208 -5.15 6.74 20.64
CA ARG A 208 -5.42 5.52 21.43
C ARG A 208 -4.40 4.42 21.09
N ARG A 209 -3.11 4.81 20.96
CA ARG A 209 -2.04 3.89 20.55
C ARG A 209 -1.91 2.65 21.44
N HIS A 210 -2.27 2.75 22.71
CA HIS A 210 -2.22 1.67 23.69
C HIS A 210 -3.21 0.51 23.40
N LEU A 211 -4.18 0.72 22.51
CA LEU A 211 -5.13 -0.32 22.09
C LEU A 211 -4.55 -1.27 21.02
N LEU A 212 -3.44 -0.91 20.40
CA LEU A 212 -2.87 -1.62 19.27
C LEU A 212 -1.50 -2.24 19.64
N ASP A 213 -1.18 -3.39 19.06
CA ASP A 213 0.09 -4.08 19.33
C ASP A 213 1.27 -3.36 18.65
N ALA A 214 1.05 -2.80 17.46
CA ALA A 214 2.08 -2.10 16.68
C ALA A 214 1.51 -1.08 15.69
N PHE A 215 2.43 -0.36 15.02
CA PHE A 215 2.10 0.59 13.95
C PHE A 215 3.05 0.41 12.77
N TYR A 216 2.55 0.58 11.54
CA TYR A 216 3.40 0.65 10.36
C TYR A 216 3.32 2.04 9.71
N ASP A 217 4.45 2.54 9.22
CA ASP A 217 4.48 3.79 8.48
C ASP A 217 4.02 3.57 7.04
N PHE A 218 2.92 4.23 6.66
CA PHE A 218 2.44 4.24 5.29
C PHE A 218 3.11 5.38 4.52
N GLU A 219 4.20 5.04 3.84
CA GLU A 219 4.96 6.01 3.06
C GLU A 219 4.47 6.10 1.60
N PRO A 220 4.49 7.26 0.97
CA PRO A 220 5.13 8.53 1.39
C PRO A 220 4.22 9.42 2.24
N GLY A 221 2.99 9.02 2.49
CA GLY A 221 1.96 9.82 3.16
C GLY A 221 2.41 10.30 4.54
N ARG A 222 2.98 9.42 5.33
CA ARG A 222 3.49 9.71 6.68
C ARG A 222 4.54 10.83 6.65
N THR A 223 5.56 10.69 5.81
CA THR A 223 6.64 11.69 5.71
C THR A 223 6.11 13.03 5.23
N LEU A 224 5.31 13.05 4.16
CA LEU A 224 4.79 14.31 3.61
C LEU A 224 3.93 15.10 4.59
N LYS A 225 3.11 14.43 5.36
CA LYS A 225 2.17 15.08 6.27
C LYS A 225 2.80 15.50 7.59
N HIS A 226 3.59 14.61 8.19
CA HIS A 226 4.00 14.75 9.58
C HIS A 226 5.50 15.03 9.78
N ASN A 227 6.33 14.63 8.83
CA ASN A 227 7.78 14.66 8.97
C ASN A 227 8.51 15.46 7.88
N PHE A 228 7.78 16.09 6.94
CA PHE A 228 8.41 16.82 5.86
C PHE A 228 9.06 18.12 6.37
N SER A 229 10.34 18.30 6.07
CA SER A 229 11.10 19.50 6.47
C SER A 229 10.40 20.79 6.02
N ARG A 230 10.30 21.78 6.92
CA ARG A 230 9.67 23.09 6.62
C ARG A 230 10.31 23.78 5.41
N LEU A 231 11.65 23.71 5.29
CA LEU A 231 12.37 24.30 4.16
C LEU A 231 12.02 23.60 2.84
N TYR A 232 11.99 22.26 2.84
CA TYR A 232 11.62 21.49 1.65
C TYR A 232 10.15 21.72 1.29
N LYS A 233 9.27 21.78 2.27
CA LYS A 233 7.86 22.10 2.08
C LYS A 233 7.68 23.46 1.41
N TYR A 234 8.31 24.50 1.92
CA TYR A 234 8.24 25.83 1.33
C TYR A 234 8.74 25.86 -0.12
N ARG A 235 9.90 25.25 -0.39
CA ARG A 235 10.46 25.17 -1.77
C ARG A 235 9.54 24.41 -2.71
N TYR A 236 8.95 23.33 -2.24
CA TYR A 236 7.99 22.53 -3.00
C TYR A 236 6.72 23.32 -3.32
N GLU A 237 6.14 23.99 -2.34
CA GLU A 237 4.92 24.80 -2.50
C GLU A 237 5.15 25.97 -3.45
N ALA A 238 6.23 26.72 -3.29
CA ALA A 238 6.58 27.83 -4.18
C ALA A 238 6.78 27.37 -5.63
N ALA A 239 7.51 26.28 -5.84
CA ALA A 239 7.73 25.72 -7.17
C ALA A 239 6.43 25.17 -7.80
N THR A 240 5.55 24.59 -7.00
CA THR A 240 4.23 24.09 -7.44
C THR A 240 3.34 25.26 -7.84
N ALA A 241 3.28 26.32 -7.03
CA ALA A 241 2.50 27.53 -7.34
C ALA A 241 2.96 28.19 -8.65
N ALA A 242 4.27 28.31 -8.87
CA ALA A 242 4.81 28.86 -10.11
C ALA A 242 4.41 28.03 -11.34
N ARG A 243 4.46 26.68 -11.26
CA ARG A 243 4.04 25.80 -12.35
C ARG A 243 2.52 25.82 -12.57
N HIS A 244 1.75 25.95 -11.49
CA HIS A 244 0.30 26.10 -11.56
C HIS A 244 -0.08 27.39 -12.32
N ILE A 245 0.54 28.52 -11.98
CA ILE A 245 0.33 29.80 -12.68
C ILE A 245 0.72 29.66 -14.17
N PHE A 246 1.85 29.01 -14.46
CA PHE A 246 2.23 28.73 -15.86
C PHE A 246 1.13 27.92 -16.56
N ASN A 247 0.60 26.90 -15.92
CA ASN A 247 -0.47 26.06 -16.49
C ASN A 247 -1.81 26.82 -16.67
N MET A 248 -2.07 27.89 -15.89
CA MET A 248 -3.27 28.70 -16.11
C MET A 248 -3.21 29.46 -17.43
N ILE A 249 -2.04 29.98 -17.80
CA ILE A 249 -1.86 30.85 -18.99
C ILE A 249 -1.35 30.10 -20.22
N SER A 250 -0.69 28.94 -20.07
CA SER A 250 -0.10 28.19 -21.18
C SER A 250 -1.07 27.13 -21.71
N PRO A 251 -1.25 27.01 -23.03
CA PRO A 251 -1.97 25.88 -23.62
C PRO A 251 -1.24 24.54 -23.40
N ARG A 252 0.09 24.58 -23.31
CA ARG A 252 0.92 23.39 -23.04
C ARG A 252 1.05 23.20 -21.54
N LYS A 253 0.35 22.20 -21.00
CA LYS A 253 0.42 21.87 -19.58
C LYS A 253 1.72 21.15 -19.24
N ILE A 254 2.31 21.54 -18.09
CA ILE A 254 3.51 20.89 -17.53
C ILE A 254 3.15 20.27 -16.17
N LEU A 255 3.90 19.25 -15.75
CA LEU A 255 3.69 18.63 -14.44
C LEU A 255 3.87 19.63 -13.29
N GLU A 256 2.83 19.82 -12.47
CA GLU A 256 2.82 20.81 -11.39
C GLU A 256 3.68 20.39 -10.19
N ARG A 257 3.56 19.13 -9.76
CA ARG A 257 4.11 18.68 -8.50
C ARG A 257 5.28 17.72 -8.69
N ARG A 258 6.45 18.14 -8.22
CA ARG A 258 7.68 17.33 -8.27
C ARG A 258 8.41 17.46 -6.94
N ILE A 259 8.84 16.31 -6.39
CA ILE A 259 9.64 16.24 -5.17
C ILE A 259 10.86 15.36 -5.46
N PRO A 260 12.09 15.79 -5.16
CA PRO A 260 13.24 14.88 -5.20
C PRO A 260 13.02 13.72 -4.23
N ILE A 261 13.11 12.47 -4.70
CA ILE A 261 12.86 11.31 -3.85
C ILE A 261 13.76 11.27 -2.62
N ARG A 262 15.00 11.78 -2.74
CA ARG A 262 15.93 11.83 -1.62
C ARG A 262 15.37 12.56 -0.41
N TRP A 263 14.54 13.61 -0.58
CA TRP A 263 13.93 14.31 0.55
C TRP A 263 12.99 13.42 1.36
N ILE A 264 12.41 12.40 0.73
CA ILE A 264 11.55 11.44 1.38
C ILE A 264 12.38 10.31 2.01
N VAL A 265 13.22 9.64 1.20
CA VAL A 265 13.95 8.46 1.67
C VAL A 265 15.03 8.79 2.71
N ASP A 266 15.67 9.97 2.62
CA ASP A 266 16.63 10.40 3.65
C ASP A 266 15.91 10.69 4.99
N ASN A 267 14.68 11.24 4.94
CA ASN A 267 13.86 11.42 6.14
C ASN A 267 13.49 10.07 6.76
N ILE A 268 13.02 9.13 5.95
CA ILE A 268 12.67 7.76 6.39
C ILE A 268 13.89 7.10 7.03
N ALA A 269 15.03 7.13 6.34
CA ALA A 269 16.27 6.50 6.79
C ALA A 269 16.86 7.11 8.08
N SER A 270 16.62 8.41 8.32
CA SER A 270 17.14 9.11 9.52
C SER A 270 16.21 9.03 10.73
N ARG A 271 14.94 8.65 10.54
CA ARG A 271 13.93 8.60 11.60
C ARG A 271 14.25 7.48 12.60
N ASP A 272 14.04 7.75 13.89
CA ASP A 272 14.03 6.73 14.92
C ASP A 272 12.64 6.08 15.00
N TYR A 273 12.62 4.79 15.33
CA TYR A 273 11.41 3.97 15.41
C TYR A 273 11.37 3.27 16.77
N GLU A 274 10.24 3.32 17.42
CA GLU A 274 9.98 2.55 18.64
C GLU A 274 9.93 1.03 18.32
N GLU A 275 10.05 0.17 19.34
CA GLU A 275 10.06 -1.30 19.16
C GLU A 275 8.81 -1.82 18.43
N ASN A 276 7.66 -1.19 18.67
CA ASN A 276 6.39 -1.52 18.05
C ASN A 276 6.06 -0.63 16.83
N GLU A 277 7.03 0.09 16.28
CA GLU A 277 6.89 0.83 15.03
C GLU A 277 7.64 0.14 13.89
N PHE A 278 6.91 -0.24 12.86
CA PHE A 278 7.42 -0.87 11.66
C PHE A 278 7.69 0.21 10.59
N PRO A 279 8.96 0.41 10.20
CA PRO A 279 9.29 1.38 9.16
C PRO A 279 8.57 1.10 7.85
N GLY A 280 8.22 2.19 7.14
CA GLY A 280 7.75 2.15 5.76
C GLY A 280 8.80 2.64 4.77
N LEU A 281 8.77 2.16 3.53
CA LEU A 281 9.61 2.61 2.44
C LEU A 281 8.84 2.61 1.12
N ILE A 282 9.26 3.45 0.17
CA ILE A 282 8.77 3.47 -1.21
C ILE A 282 9.92 3.19 -2.18
N ALA A 283 9.62 2.49 -3.28
CA ALA A 283 10.57 2.36 -4.38
C ALA A 283 10.61 3.63 -5.22
N GLU A 284 9.45 4.08 -5.66
CA GLU A 284 9.20 5.23 -6.53
C GLU A 284 7.82 5.83 -6.21
N TRP A 285 7.52 6.95 -6.89
CA TRP A 285 6.17 7.51 -6.88
C TRP A 285 5.92 8.33 -8.14
N ASP A 286 4.89 7.98 -8.88
CA ASP A 286 4.41 8.71 -10.05
C ASP A 286 2.92 8.43 -10.28
N ASN A 287 2.04 9.28 -9.77
CA ASN A 287 0.60 9.11 -9.96
C ASN A 287 0.03 9.89 -11.16
N THR A 288 0.89 10.24 -12.12
CA THR A 288 0.47 10.91 -13.36
C THR A 288 -0.45 10.04 -14.23
N PRO A 289 -0.40 8.69 -14.23
CA PRO A 289 -1.40 7.88 -14.92
C PRO A 289 -2.84 8.16 -14.49
N ARG A 290 -3.07 8.45 -13.19
CA ARG A 290 -4.39 8.79 -12.64
C ARG A 290 -4.72 10.28 -12.75
N ARG A 291 -3.71 11.19 -12.76
CA ARG A 291 -3.90 12.64 -12.53
C ARG A 291 -3.32 13.56 -13.59
N ASP A 292 -2.70 12.99 -14.63
CA ASP A 292 -2.00 13.72 -15.68
C ASP A 292 -1.07 14.83 -15.11
N TYR A 293 -1.04 16.02 -15.68
CA TYR A 293 -0.18 17.14 -15.25
C TYR A 293 -0.44 17.62 -13.80
N LYS A 294 -1.58 17.29 -13.20
CA LYS A 294 -1.91 17.53 -11.79
C LYS A 294 -1.34 16.45 -10.85
N GLY A 295 -0.70 15.43 -11.39
CA GLY A 295 -0.05 14.37 -10.63
C GLY A 295 1.14 14.85 -9.81
N LEU A 296 1.70 13.95 -9.01
CA LEU A 296 2.93 14.13 -8.23
C LEU A 296 3.94 13.08 -8.66
N VAL A 297 5.15 13.52 -8.99
CA VAL A 297 6.27 12.62 -9.30
C VAL A 297 7.41 12.83 -8.32
N TYR A 298 7.97 11.74 -7.77
CA TYR A 298 9.23 11.79 -7.03
C TYR A 298 10.39 11.59 -7.99
N THR A 299 11.07 12.69 -8.29
CA THR A 299 12.15 12.70 -9.29
C THR A 299 13.46 12.15 -8.73
N GLY A 300 14.23 11.50 -9.60
CA GLY A 300 15.55 10.96 -9.27
C GLY A 300 15.50 9.66 -8.46
N ALA A 301 14.38 8.92 -8.52
CA ALA A 301 14.29 7.58 -7.97
C ALA A 301 15.24 6.63 -8.70
N SER A 302 15.92 5.78 -7.94
CA SER A 302 16.78 4.73 -8.47
C SER A 302 16.87 3.55 -7.50
N PRO A 303 17.17 2.35 -8.00
CA PRO A 303 17.38 1.16 -7.16
C PRO A 303 18.46 1.37 -6.09
N GLU A 304 19.53 2.11 -6.37
CA GLU A 304 20.63 2.37 -5.43
C GLU A 304 20.17 3.24 -4.26
N ILE A 305 19.34 4.27 -4.52
CA ILE A 305 18.77 5.12 -3.47
C ILE A 305 17.85 4.30 -2.58
N PHE A 306 16.98 3.49 -3.18
CA PHE A 306 16.11 2.56 -2.48
C PHE A 306 16.91 1.56 -1.63
N GLY A 307 17.90 0.89 -2.22
CA GLY A 307 18.75 -0.08 -1.51
C GLY A 307 19.54 0.53 -0.36
N LYS A 308 20.01 1.78 -0.49
CA LYS A 308 20.66 2.52 0.59
C LYS A 308 19.69 2.76 1.77
N ALA A 309 18.48 3.23 1.48
CA ALA A 309 17.46 3.44 2.50
C ALA A 309 17.06 2.12 3.18
N LEU A 310 16.87 1.05 2.40
CA LEU A 310 16.53 -0.27 2.93
C LEU A 310 17.61 -0.81 3.88
N ARG A 311 18.90 -0.65 3.56
CA ARG A 311 20.02 -1.01 4.46
C ARG A 311 19.98 -0.22 5.78
N ALA A 312 19.67 1.07 5.70
CA ALA A 312 19.51 1.90 6.91
C ALA A 312 18.34 1.41 7.78
N LEU A 313 17.21 1.04 7.18
CA LEU A 313 16.07 0.50 7.91
C LEU A 313 16.38 -0.89 8.48
N LYS A 314 17.09 -1.76 7.75
CA LYS A 314 17.52 -3.05 8.28
C LYS A 314 18.31 -2.88 9.57
N ALA A 315 19.28 -1.97 9.60
CA ALA A 315 20.08 -1.69 10.80
C ALA A 315 19.23 -1.19 12.00
N LYS A 316 18.08 -0.57 11.75
CA LYS A 316 17.18 -0.07 12.81
C LYS A 316 16.24 -1.15 13.37
N VAL A 317 15.90 -2.16 12.57
CA VAL A 317 14.98 -3.23 12.99
C VAL A 317 15.74 -4.52 13.36
N ASP A 318 17.02 -4.59 13.06
CA ASP A 318 17.84 -5.77 13.31
C ASP A 318 17.91 -6.07 14.83
N GLY A 319 17.71 -7.33 15.20
CA GLY A 319 17.64 -7.76 16.60
C GLY A 319 16.29 -7.51 17.30
N ARG A 320 15.31 -6.86 16.66
CA ARG A 320 13.97 -6.71 17.22
C ARG A 320 13.20 -8.03 17.18
N LYS A 321 12.29 -8.23 18.13
CA LYS A 321 11.38 -9.39 18.12
C LYS A 321 10.57 -9.46 16.82
N ASN A 322 10.05 -8.32 16.39
CA ASN A 322 9.28 -8.16 15.16
C ASN A 322 9.99 -7.17 14.23
N ASP A 323 10.75 -7.72 13.29
CA ASP A 323 11.64 -7.01 12.38
C ASP A 323 10.98 -6.71 11.02
N PHE A 324 9.69 -6.32 11.04
CA PHE A 324 8.93 -5.99 9.84
C PHE A 324 9.32 -4.63 9.27
N VAL A 325 9.40 -4.57 7.93
CA VAL A 325 9.49 -3.33 7.14
C VAL A 325 8.43 -3.38 6.05
N TYR A 326 7.59 -2.35 5.96
CA TYR A 326 6.53 -2.26 4.96
C TYR A 326 7.02 -1.52 3.72
N ILE A 327 6.73 -2.04 2.54
CA ILE A 327 7.05 -1.36 1.27
C ILE A 327 5.75 -1.02 0.55
N ASN A 328 5.57 0.23 0.23
CA ASN A 328 4.51 0.72 -0.65
C ASN A 328 5.08 0.84 -2.08
N ALA A 329 4.78 -0.14 -2.96
CA ALA A 329 4.02 -1.36 -2.79
C ALA A 329 4.58 -2.48 -3.67
N TRP A 330 3.95 -3.65 -3.67
CA TRP A 330 4.24 -4.67 -4.67
C TRP A 330 3.82 -4.19 -6.05
N ASN A 331 2.56 -3.71 -6.17
CA ASN A 331 1.90 -3.49 -7.46
C ASN A 331 1.02 -2.23 -7.54
N GLU A 332 1.37 -1.11 -6.91
CA GLU A 332 0.64 0.17 -7.08
C GLU A 332 1.04 0.88 -8.38
N TRP A 333 0.71 0.26 -9.52
CA TRP A 333 1.07 0.75 -10.86
C TRP A 333 0.51 2.13 -11.21
N GLY A 334 -0.74 2.42 -10.79
CA GLY A 334 -1.38 3.72 -11.01
C GLY A 334 -0.76 4.87 -10.23
N GLU A 335 0.04 4.54 -9.22
CA GLU A 335 0.80 5.50 -8.40
C GLU A 335 2.31 5.45 -8.68
N GLY A 336 2.73 4.57 -9.61
CA GLY A 336 4.15 4.38 -9.91
C GLY A 336 4.95 3.85 -8.70
N ALA A 337 4.26 3.25 -7.73
CA ALA A 337 4.86 2.70 -6.53
C ALA A 337 4.81 1.17 -6.60
N MET A 338 5.75 0.56 -7.33
CA MET A 338 5.76 -0.88 -7.51
C MET A 338 7.16 -1.49 -7.41
N LEU A 339 7.21 -2.67 -6.80
CA LEU A 339 8.37 -3.56 -6.82
C LEU A 339 8.33 -4.54 -8.00
N GLU A 340 7.14 -4.77 -8.57
CA GLU A 340 6.99 -5.61 -9.75
C GLU A 340 7.88 -5.12 -10.88
N PRO A 341 8.54 -6.05 -11.62
CA PRO A 341 9.46 -5.70 -12.68
C PRO A 341 8.80 -4.95 -13.83
N THR A 342 9.46 -3.90 -14.31
CA THR A 342 9.06 -3.16 -15.51
C THR A 342 9.98 -3.48 -16.68
N PHE A 343 9.54 -3.22 -17.89
CA PHE A 343 10.40 -3.34 -19.08
C PHE A 343 11.66 -2.49 -18.98
N GLU A 344 11.57 -1.32 -18.36
CA GLU A 344 12.68 -0.37 -18.26
C GLU A 344 13.68 -0.77 -17.17
N LYS A 345 13.19 -1.12 -15.97
CA LYS A 345 14.03 -1.33 -14.78
C LYS A 345 14.27 -2.81 -14.46
N ARG A 346 13.59 -3.70 -15.16
CA ARG A 346 13.70 -5.14 -14.96
C ARG A 346 13.54 -5.48 -13.47
N TYR A 347 14.42 -6.26 -12.90
CA TYR A 347 14.39 -6.74 -11.51
C TYR A 347 15.18 -5.85 -10.55
N SER A 348 15.65 -4.68 -10.96
CA SER A 348 16.68 -3.92 -10.23
C SER A 348 16.28 -3.54 -8.80
N TYR A 349 15.02 -3.21 -8.52
CA TYR A 349 14.54 -2.96 -7.15
C TYR A 349 14.50 -4.23 -6.31
N LEU A 350 14.08 -5.34 -6.89
CA LEU A 350 14.08 -6.65 -6.23
C LEU A 350 15.52 -7.15 -5.97
N GLU A 351 16.44 -6.87 -6.87
CA GLU A 351 17.87 -7.17 -6.70
C GLU A 351 18.47 -6.42 -5.50
N GLU A 352 18.07 -5.16 -5.27
CA GLU A 352 18.48 -4.42 -4.07
C GLU A 352 17.92 -5.06 -2.79
N ILE A 353 16.67 -5.53 -2.80
CA ILE A 353 16.10 -6.29 -1.67
C ILE A 353 16.95 -7.53 -1.38
N LYS A 354 17.27 -8.31 -2.42
CA LYS A 354 18.09 -9.51 -2.28
C LYS A 354 19.48 -9.22 -1.73
N LYS A 355 20.13 -8.15 -2.20
CA LYS A 355 21.46 -7.73 -1.66
C LYS A 355 21.41 -7.33 -0.19
N VAL A 356 20.29 -6.83 0.28
CA VAL A 356 20.13 -6.39 1.69
C VAL A 356 19.74 -7.54 2.60
N ASN A 357 18.91 -8.48 2.15
CA ASN A 357 18.40 -9.60 2.95
C ASN A 357 19.21 -10.90 2.79
N GLY A 358 19.94 -11.06 1.70
CA GLY A 358 20.86 -12.18 1.47
C GLY A 358 22.20 -11.85 2.05
#